data_e11386204a596c92a6c49a717914e99e
#
_entry.id   e11386204a596c92a6c49a717914e99e
#
_cell.length_a   1.000
_cell.length_b   1.000
_cell.length_c   1.000
_cell.angle_alpha   90.00
_cell.angle_beta   90.00
_cell.angle_gamma   90.00
#
_symmetry.space_group_name_H-M   'P 1'
#
loop_
_entity.id
_entity.type
_entity.pdbx_description
1 polymer ?
#
loop_
_entity_poly.entity_id
_entity_poly.type
_entity_poly.pdbx_seq_one_letter_code
_entity_poly.pdbx_strand_id
1 'polypeptide(L)'
;IDEILEKCKEIKPDAVATIASDLANITVSKVAAGLGLPGNTPECIEISTNKYAMRSAFLKAGIPTPAFYKVDQVQDELYKMKLPVIVKPTDRSGSRAITKITDFKDLEGAIQDAVDQSFEKKAIVEEYIEGNEYSYETISYRGKHTNLAVTKKYTTGAPHFIETGHCEPSDLSKETL
;
A
#
# COMPACT_ATOMS: atom_id res chain seq x y z
N ILE A 1 -9.89 3.25 18.90
CA ILE A 1 -9.27 4.59 18.65
C ILE A 1 -9.73 5.56 19.73
N ASP A 2 -11.03 5.56 20.06
CA ASP A 2 -11.63 6.50 21.00
C ASP A 2 -11.01 6.40 22.41
N GLU A 3 -10.79 5.20 22.92
CA GLU A 3 -10.11 4.97 24.20
C GLU A 3 -8.69 5.56 24.23
N ILE A 4 -7.95 5.43 23.11
CA ILE A 4 -6.60 6.01 22.98
C ILE A 4 -6.69 7.53 22.98
N LEU A 5 -7.66 8.10 22.24
CA LEU A 5 -7.87 9.55 22.20
C LEU A 5 -8.19 10.10 23.59
N GLU A 6 -9.11 9.47 24.33
CA GLU A 6 -9.45 9.90 25.70
C GLU A 6 -8.23 9.83 26.63
N LYS A 7 -7.43 8.76 26.53
CA LYS A 7 -6.21 8.66 27.32
C LYS A 7 -5.18 9.73 26.95
N CYS A 8 -5.05 10.06 25.67
CA CYS A 8 -4.17 11.13 25.21
C CYS A 8 -4.64 12.52 25.68
N LYS A 9 -5.94 12.77 25.83
CA LYS A 9 -6.46 14.02 26.43
C LYS A 9 -6.01 14.21 27.88
N GLU A 10 -5.90 13.11 28.64
CA GLU A 10 -5.38 13.14 30.03
C GLU A 10 -3.86 13.41 30.05
N ILE A 11 -3.11 12.72 29.16
CA ILE A 11 -1.64 12.78 29.10
C ILE A 11 -1.16 14.10 28.51
N LYS A 12 -1.95 14.70 27.58
CA LYS A 12 -1.63 15.93 26.83
C LYS A 12 -0.29 15.86 26.10
N PRO A 13 -0.09 14.88 25.18
CA PRO A 13 1.14 14.75 24.44
C PRO A 13 1.33 15.93 23.47
N ASP A 14 2.59 16.29 23.19
CA ASP A 14 2.94 17.28 22.16
C ASP A 14 2.89 16.73 20.73
N ALA A 15 2.99 15.40 20.59
CA ALA A 15 2.94 14.71 19.31
C ALA A 15 2.48 13.26 19.49
N VAL A 16 1.98 12.68 18.39
CA VAL A 16 1.63 11.25 18.30
C VAL A 16 2.33 10.66 17.08
N ALA A 17 3.03 9.55 17.26
CA ALA A 17 3.78 8.90 16.20
C ALA A 17 3.66 7.37 16.28
N THR A 18 3.97 6.69 15.18
CA THR A 18 4.11 5.24 15.11
C THR A 18 5.31 4.87 14.26
N ILE A 19 5.86 3.67 14.49
CA ILE A 19 6.90 3.05 13.68
C ILE A 19 6.50 1.61 13.35
N ALA A 20 6.98 1.11 12.22
CA ALA A 20 6.87 -0.30 11.81
C ALA A 20 5.42 -0.84 11.67
N SER A 21 4.41 0.01 11.49
CA SER A 21 3.03 -0.43 11.29
C SER A 21 2.23 0.53 10.42
N ASP A 22 1.84 0.09 9.23
CA ASP A 22 0.98 0.87 8.33
C ASP A 22 -0.41 1.12 8.93
N LEU A 23 -0.96 0.11 9.61
CA LEU A 23 -2.29 0.22 10.23
C LEU A 23 -2.35 1.22 11.39
N ALA A 24 -1.26 1.35 12.14
CA ALA A 24 -1.20 2.27 13.26
C ALA A 24 -1.25 3.74 12.80
N ASN A 25 -0.87 4.05 11.55
CA ASN A 25 -0.98 5.39 10.98
C ASN A 25 -2.42 5.92 10.99
N ILE A 26 -3.42 5.05 10.78
CA ILE A 26 -4.83 5.43 10.85
C ILE A 26 -5.19 5.92 12.27
N THR A 27 -4.72 5.22 13.27
CA THR A 27 -4.95 5.59 14.69
C THR A 27 -4.22 6.88 15.04
N VAL A 28 -2.94 6.99 14.67
CA VAL A 28 -2.11 8.19 14.92
C VAL A 28 -2.76 9.42 14.31
N SER A 29 -3.19 9.35 13.04
CA SER A 29 -3.84 10.48 12.35
C SER A 29 -5.14 10.92 13.05
N LYS A 30 -6.00 9.97 13.43
CA LYS A 30 -7.26 10.27 14.12
C LYS A 30 -7.03 10.86 15.50
N VAL A 31 -6.07 10.34 16.26
CA VAL A 31 -5.72 10.86 17.58
C VAL A 31 -5.12 12.25 17.48
N ALA A 32 -4.16 12.46 16.57
CA ALA A 32 -3.57 13.77 16.34
C ALA A 32 -4.63 14.82 15.96
N ALA A 33 -5.53 14.50 15.02
CA ALA A 33 -6.63 15.37 14.62
C ALA A 33 -7.57 15.69 15.80
N GLY A 34 -7.94 14.68 16.61
CA GLY A 34 -8.81 14.85 17.78
C GLY A 34 -8.19 15.69 18.90
N LEU A 35 -6.86 15.83 18.91
CA LEU A 35 -6.11 16.67 19.87
C LEU A 35 -5.69 18.02 19.28
N GLY A 36 -5.97 18.29 18.00
CA GLY A 36 -5.50 19.49 17.32
C GLY A 36 -3.97 19.53 17.09
N LEU A 37 -3.32 18.36 17.10
CA LEU A 37 -1.87 18.21 16.88
C LEU A 37 -1.55 18.12 15.39
N PRO A 38 -0.33 18.52 14.97
CA PRO A 38 0.12 18.26 13.59
C PRO A 38 0.07 16.78 13.24
N GLY A 39 -0.47 16.47 12.05
CA GLY A 39 -0.59 15.10 11.57
C GLY A 39 -0.95 15.05 10.09
N ASN A 40 -0.97 13.86 9.52
CA ASN A 40 -1.44 13.64 8.17
C ASN A 40 -2.97 13.81 8.08
N THR A 41 -3.46 14.32 6.94
CA THR A 41 -4.89 14.41 6.70
C THR A 41 -5.52 13.01 6.52
N PRO A 42 -6.83 12.84 6.78
CA PRO A 42 -7.52 11.57 6.51
C PRO A 42 -7.34 11.10 5.06
N GLU A 43 -7.38 12.01 4.09
CA GLU A 43 -7.13 11.72 2.68
C GLU A 43 -5.72 11.19 2.43
N CYS A 44 -4.71 11.81 3.03
CA CYS A 44 -3.32 11.34 2.95
C CYS A 44 -3.18 9.91 3.51
N ILE A 45 -3.83 9.62 4.63
CA ILE A 45 -3.82 8.28 5.23
C ILE A 45 -4.51 7.26 4.31
N GLU A 46 -5.65 7.59 3.75
CA GLU A 46 -6.36 6.69 2.83
C GLU A 46 -5.51 6.36 1.61
N ILE A 47 -4.95 7.37 0.94
CA ILE A 47 -4.09 7.19 -0.23
C ILE A 47 -2.84 6.36 0.10
N SER A 48 -2.28 6.49 1.29
CA SER A 48 -1.06 5.78 1.68
C SER A 48 -1.32 4.36 2.20
N THR A 49 -2.53 4.01 2.64
CA THR A 49 -2.85 2.70 3.24
C THR A 49 -3.76 1.84 2.38
N ASN A 50 -4.55 2.43 1.46
CA ASN A 50 -5.43 1.71 0.54
C ASN A 50 -4.84 1.70 -0.87
N LYS A 51 -4.55 0.52 -1.40
CA LYS A 51 -3.89 0.35 -2.71
C LYS A 51 -4.72 0.87 -3.88
N TYR A 52 -6.05 0.74 -3.80
CA TYR A 52 -6.92 1.27 -4.84
C TYR A 52 -6.96 2.80 -4.82
N ALA A 53 -7.06 3.41 -3.64
CA ALA A 53 -7.01 4.86 -3.48
C ALA A 53 -5.65 5.42 -3.97
N MET A 54 -4.55 4.74 -3.63
CA MET A 54 -3.20 5.08 -4.09
C MET A 54 -3.09 5.03 -5.62
N ARG A 55 -3.53 3.92 -6.26
CA ARG A 55 -3.51 3.78 -7.73
C ARG A 55 -4.37 4.86 -8.41
N SER A 56 -5.54 5.14 -7.83
CA SER A 56 -6.44 6.19 -8.33
C SER A 56 -5.82 7.59 -8.24
N ALA A 57 -5.10 7.88 -7.15
CA ALA A 57 -4.37 9.14 -6.99
C ALA A 57 -3.23 9.26 -8.01
N PHE A 58 -2.45 8.20 -8.25
CA PHE A 58 -1.40 8.18 -9.26
C PHE A 58 -1.95 8.41 -10.66
N LEU A 59 -3.03 7.69 -11.02
CA LEU A 59 -3.69 7.86 -12.32
C LEU A 59 -4.16 9.30 -12.52
N LYS A 60 -4.83 9.88 -11.52
CA LYS A 60 -5.30 11.26 -11.54
C LYS A 60 -4.16 12.28 -11.68
N ALA A 61 -3.00 11.99 -11.09
CA ALA A 61 -1.81 12.83 -11.16
C ALA A 61 -0.98 12.62 -12.45
N GLY A 62 -1.38 11.70 -13.34
CA GLY A 62 -0.63 11.36 -14.54
C GLY A 62 0.67 10.56 -14.27
N ILE A 63 0.79 9.97 -13.09
CA ILE A 63 1.93 9.13 -12.72
C ILE A 63 1.72 7.73 -13.34
N PRO A 64 2.73 7.16 -14.01
CA PRO A 64 2.64 5.80 -14.54
C PRO A 64 2.20 4.80 -13.47
N THR A 65 1.14 4.07 -13.76
CA THR A 65 0.57 3.06 -12.87
C THR A 65 0.01 1.91 -13.69
N PRO A 66 0.07 0.65 -13.21
CA PRO A 66 -0.53 -0.47 -13.94
C PRO A 66 -2.05 -0.29 -14.08
N ALA A 67 -2.66 -0.92 -15.08
CA ALA A 67 -4.12 -1.05 -15.15
C ALA A 67 -4.63 -1.80 -13.92
N PHE A 68 -5.73 -1.35 -13.32
CA PHE A 68 -6.23 -1.93 -12.07
C PHE A 68 -7.75 -1.85 -11.95
N TYR A 69 -8.33 -2.81 -11.20
CA TYR A 69 -9.75 -2.87 -10.85
C TYR A 69 -9.92 -3.17 -9.36
N LYS A 70 -10.89 -2.51 -8.71
CA LYS A 70 -11.32 -2.87 -7.35
C LYS A 70 -12.57 -3.73 -7.44
N VAL A 71 -12.53 -4.90 -6.79
CA VAL A 71 -13.56 -5.92 -6.88
C VAL A 71 -13.84 -6.58 -5.54
N ASP A 72 -15.01 -7.20 -5.39
CA ASP A 72 -15.34 -8.15 -4.32
C ASP A 72 -15.63 -9.55 -4.85
N GLN A 73 -15.81 -9.67 -6.16
CA GLN A 73 -16.01 -10.91 -6.88
C GLN A 73 -15.52 -10.76 -8.31
N VAL A 74 -15.45 -11.86 -9.05
CA VAL A 74 -15.06 -11.83 -10.47
C VAL A 74 -16.07 -11.00 -11.28
N GLN A 75 -15.54 -10.20 -12.20
CA GLN A 75 -16.28 -9.35 -13.14
C GLN A 75 -15.77 -9.60 -14.56
N ASP A 76 -16.62 -9.46 -15.56
CA ASP A 76 -16.29 -9.74 -16.96
C ASP A 76 -15.13 -8.90 -17.51
N GLU A 77 -14.96 -7.69 -16.98
CA GLU A 77 -13.87 -6.78 -17.35
C GLU A 77 -12.49 -7.35 -17.06
N LEU A 78 -12.37 -8.18 -16.00
CA LEU A 78 -11.11 -8.79 -15.60
C LEU A 78 -10.58 -9.77 -16.67
N TYR A 79 -11.45 -10.45 -17.39
CA TYR A 79 -11.06 -11.36 -18.48
C TYR A 79 -10.50 -10.65 -19.71
N LYS A 80 -10.62 -9.31 -19.76
CA LYS A 80 -10.02 -8.47 -20.82
C LYS A 80 -8.60 -8.02 -20.46
N MET A 81 -8.17 -8.23 -19.20
CA MET A 81 -6.81 -7.91 -18.79
C MET A 81 -5.82 -8.87 -19.43
N LYS A 82 -4.62 -8.36 -19.71
CA LYS A 82 -3.52 -9.19 -20.19
C LYS A 82 -2.87 -9.93 -19.01
N LEU A 83 -2.81 -11.25 -19.09
CA LEU A 83 -2.06 -12.05 -18.12
C LEU A 83 -0.53 -11.88 -18.27
N PRO A 84 0.24 -11.97 -17.19
CA PRO A 84 -0.22 -12.23 -15.82
C PRO A 84 -0.79 -10.98 -15.13
N VAL A 85 -1.65 -11.19 -14.13
CA VAL A 85 -2.13 -10.14 -13.23
C VAL A 85 -1.79 -10.45 -11.76
N ILE A 86 -1.82 -9.44 -10.90
CA ILE A 86 -1.67 -9.57 -9.46
C ILE A 86 -3.01 -9.34 -8.79
N VAL A 87 -3.41 -10.24 -7.90
CA VAL A 87 -4.56 -10.09 -7.01
C VAL A 87 -4.05 -9.90 -5.58
N LYS A 88 -4.59 -8.92 -4.87
CA LYS A 88 -4.21 -8.65 -3.45
C LYS A 88 -5.31 -7.87 -2.73
N PRO A 89 -5.37 -7.92 -1.38
CA PRO A 89 -6.26 -7.06 -0.59
C PRO A 89 -5.93 -5.58 -0.82
N THR A 90 -6.97 -4.73 -0.82
CA THR A 90 -6.78 -3.28 -0.99
C THR A 90 -6.06 -2.63 0.20
N ASP A 91 -6.21 -3.17 1.40
CA ASP A 91 -5.91 -2.53 2.68
C ASP A 91 -5.03 -3.37 3.63
N ARG A 92 -4.27 -4.33 3.10
CA ARG A 92 -3.34 -5.15 3.89
C ARG A 92 -1.89 -4.90 3.50
N SER A 93 -0.98 -5.03 4.45
CA SER A 93 0.48 -4.99 4.27
C SER A 93 1.13 -6.35 4.54
N GLY A 94 2.43 -6.48 4.31
CA GLY A 94 3.21 -7.67 4.61
C GLY A 94 2.91 -8.85 3.69
N SER A 95 2.75 -8.63 2.40
CA SER A 95 2.56 -9.66 1.34
C SER A 95 1.42 -10.67 1.61
N ARG A 96 0.40 -10.26 2.38
CA ARG A 96 -0.73 -11.14 2.72
C ARG A 96 -1.68 -11.28 1.55
N ALA A 97 -2.03 -12.52 1.22
CA ALA A 97 -2.94 -12.89 0.13
C ALA A 97 -2.62 -12.17 -1.20
N ILE A 98 -1.33 -12.04 -1.52
CA ILE A 98 -0.87 -11.62 -2.84
C ILE A 98 -0.72 -12.85 -3.70
N THR A 99 -1.34 -12.85 -4.88
CA THR A 99 -1.26 -13.97 -5.81
C THR A 99 -1.05 -13.49 -7.23
N LYS A 100 -0.03 -14.03 -7.90
CA LYS A 100 0.18 -13.83 -9.34
C LYS A 100 -0.65 -14.85 -10.12
N ILE A 101 -1.52 -14.36 -10.97
CA ILE A 101 -2.43 -15.15 -11.80
C ILE A 101 -1.87 -15.23 -13.21
N THR A 102 -1.63 -16.44 -13.68
CA THR A 102 -1.18 -16.77 -15.04
C THR A 102 -2.24 -17.52 -15.85
N ASP A 103 -3.32 -17.96 -15.20
CA ASP A 103 -4.48 -18.60 -15.80
C ASP A 103 -5.75 -18.09 -15.12
N PHE A 104 -6.74 -17.65 -15.89
CA PHE A 104 -7.98 -17.10 -15.34
C PHE A 104 -8.81 -18.11 -14.52
N LYS A 105 -8.57 -19.41 -14.66
CA LYS A 105 -9.22 -20.42 -13.81
C LYS A 105 -8.93 -20.24 -12.31
N ASP A 106 -7.78 -19.63 -11.97
CA ASP A 106 -7.34 -19.42 -10.61
C ASP A 106 -7.80 -18.04 -10.04
N LEU A 107 -8.41 -17.20 -10.89
CA LEU A 107 -8.75 -15.82 -10.56
C LEU A 107 -9.79 -15.72 -9.44
N GLU A 108 -10.84 -16.53 -9.49
CA GLU A 108 -11.94 -16.50 -8.52
C GLU A 108 -11.43 -16.83 -7.11
N GLY A 109 -10.65 -17.90 -6.96
CA GLY A 109 -10.07 -18.30 -5.68
C GLY A 109 -9.15 -17.22 -5.10
N ALA A 110 -8.30 -16.61 -5.94
CA ALA A 110 -7.41 -15.55 -5.52
C ALA A 110 -8.16 -14.27 -5.09
N ILE A 111 -9.24 -13.91 -5.79
CA ILE A 111 -10.09 -12.78 -5.38
C ILE A 111 -10.74 -13.07 -4.04
N GLN A 112 -11.30 -14.27 -3.84
CA GLN A 112 -11.94 -14.64 -2.60
C GLN A 112 -10.94 -14.59 -1.42
N ASP A 113 -9.74 -15.15 -1.58
CA ASP A 113 -8.68 -15.11 -0.56
C ASP A 113 -8.29 -13.66 -0.21
N ALA A 114 -8.16 -12.79 -1.21
CA ALA A 114 -7.82 -11.39 -1.00
C ALA A 114 -8.96 -10.62 -0.29
N VAL A 115 -10.20 -10.85 -0.67
CA VAL A 115 -11.41 -10.27 -0.04
C VAL A 115 -11.53 -10.72 1.41
N ASP A 116 -11.30 -12.00 1.69
CA ASP A 116 -11.38 -12.55 3.05
C ASP A 116 -10.36 -11.91 3.98
N GLN A 117 -9.16 -11.63 3.49
CA GLN A 117 -8.10 -10.96 4.24
C GLN A 117 -8.26 -9.44 4.33
N SER A 118 -9.00 -8.81 3.43
CA SER A 118 -9.24 -7.37 3.43
C SER A 118 -10.18 -6.93 4.55
N PHE A 119 -9.91 -5.80 5.18
CA PHE A 119 -10.80 -5.19 6.17
C PHE A 119 -12.05 -4.59 5.52
N GLU A 120 -11.91 -3.94 4.36
CA GLU A 120 -13.04 -3.39 3.60
C GLU A 120 -13.73 -4.43 2.70
N LYS A 121 -13.28 -5.69 2.75
CA LYS A 121 -13.81 -6.80 1.94
C LYS A 121 -13.73 -6.51 0.44
N LYS A 122 -12.58 -5.99 0.01
CA LYS A 122 -12.28 -5.70 -1.39
C LYS A 122 -10.88 -6.18 -1.76
N ALA A 123 -10.75 -6.61 -3.00
CA ALA A 123 -9.48 -6.92 -3.64
C ALA A 123 -9.16 -5.88 -4.73
N ILE A 124 -7.88 -5.72 -5.02
CA ILE A 124 -7.41 -5.07 -6.23
C ILE A 124 -6.81 -6.12 -7.15
N VAL A 125 -7.23 -6.10 -8.42
CA VAL A 125 -6.64 -6.87 -9.52
C VAL A 125 -5.89 -5.88 -10.39
N GLU A 126 -4.59 -6.08 -10.56
CA GLU A 126 -3.76 -5.15 -11.32
C GLU A 126 -2.83 -5.87 -12.29
N GLU A 127 -2.44 -5.20 -13.36
CA GLU A 127 -1.43 -5.67 -14.29
C GLU A 127 -0.14 -6.01 -13.54
N TYR A 128 0.47 -7.16 -13.85
CA TYR A 128 1.78 -7.52 -13.32
C TYR A 128 2.89 -6.81 -14.09
N ILE A 129 3.63 -5.97 -13.39
CA ILE A 129 4.82 -5.33 -13.95
C ILE A 129 6.04 -6.18 -13.60
N GLU A 130 6.75 -6.63 -14.63
CA GLU A 130 7.99 -7.38 -14.47
C GLU A 130 9.17 -6.42 -14.28
N GLY A 131 10.01 -6.70 -13.29
CA GLY A 131 11.19 -5.89 -13.00
C GLY A 131 11.75 -6.13 -11.61
N ASN A 132 12.83 -5.41 -11.31
CA ASN A 132 13.38 -5.36 -9.95
C ASN A 132 12.54 -4.43 -9.08
N GLU A 133 12.39 -4.77 -7.81
CA GLU A 133 11.68 -3.94 -6.83
C GLU A 133 12.63 -3.04 -6.06
N TYR A 134 12.22 -1.79 -5.91
CA TYR A 134 12.91 -0.79 -5.11
C TYR A 134 11.92 -0.03 -4.23
N SER A 135 12.35 0.34 -3.03
CA SER A 135 11.67 1.32 -2.20
C SER A 135 12.38 2.66 -2.33
N TYR A 136 11.62 3.73 -2.56
CA TYR A 136 12.10 5.11 -2.54
C TYR A 136 11.69 5.76 -1.23
N GLU A 137 12.64 5.87 -0.31
CA GLU A 137 12.39 6.34 1.06
C GLU A 137 12.42 7.87 1.11
N THR A 138 11.34 8.47 1.59
CA THR A 138 11.22 9.93 1.69
C THR A 138 10.65 10.37 3.01
N ILE A 139 11.00 11.58 3.43
CA ILE A 139 10.29 12.31 4.48
C ILE A 139 9.68 13.58 3.89
N SER A 140 8.43 13.84 4.26
CA SER A 140 7.67 14.98 3.73
C SER A 140 7.13 15.82 4.87
N TYR A 141 7.29 17.15 4.75
CA TYR A 141 6.75 18.10 5.71
C TYR A 141 6.33 19.40 5.01
N ARG A 142 5.07 19.78 5.15
CA ARG A 142 4.49 21.01 4.57
C ARG A 142 4.80 21.18 3.08
N GLY A 143 4.61 20.13 2.28
CA GLY A 143 4.85 20.14 0.83
C GLY A 143 6.33 20.05 0.42
N LYS A 144 7.24 19.97 1.38
CA LYS A 144 8.65 19.73 1.13
C LYS A 144 8.94 18.24 1.23
N HIS A 145 9.52 17.67 0.18
CA HIS A 145 9.88 16.25 0.11
C HIS A 145 11.41 16.14 0.10
N THR A 146 11.93 15.28 0.96
CA THR A 146 13.38 15.01 1.05
C THR A 146 13.59 13.51 0.80
N ASN A 147 14.35 13.18 -0.23
CA ASN A 147 14.81 11.81 -0.45
C ASN A 147 15.80 11.43 0.65
N LEU A 148 15.60 10.27 1.25
CA LEU A 148 16.49 9.70 2.26
C LEU A 148 17.36 8.60 1.67
N ALA A 149 16.75 7.65 0.95
CA ALA A 149 17.43 6.49 0.39
C ALA A 149 16.62 5.86 -0.74
N VAL A 150 17.30 5.03 -1.52
CA VAL A 150 16.67 4.07 -2.43
C VAL A 150 17.18 2.68 -2.09
N THR A 151 16.27 1.81 -1.71
CA THR A 151 16.55 0.47 -1.21
C THR A 151 16.12 -0.58 -2.23
N LYS A 152 16.99 -1.50 -2.58
CA LYS A 152 16.64 -2.68 -3.39
C LYS A 152 15.94 -3.71 -2.52
N LYS A 153 14.79 -4.22 -2.99
CA LYS A 153 14.01 -5.25 -2.32
C LYS A 153 14.24 -6.61 -2.95
N TYR A 154 14.38 -7.63 -2.10
CA TYR A 154 14.43 -9.03 -2.50
C TYR A 154 13.19 -9.74 -2.00
N THR A 155 12.59 -10.56 -2.86
CA THR A 155 11.41 -11.36 -2.53
C THR A 155 11.60 -12.81 -2.94
N THR A 156 10.73 -13.69 -2.46
CA THR A 156 10.68 -15.10 -2.92
C THR A 156 10.25 -15.23 -4.39
N GLY A 157 9.77 -14.13 -5.00
CA GLY A 157 9.11 -14.20 -6.30
C GLY A 157 7.70 -14.79 -6.20
N ALA A 158 7.13 -15.13 -7.38
CA ALA A 158 5.81 -15.72 -7.46
C ALA A 158 5.71 -17.03 -6.66
N PRO A 159 4.53 -17.39 -6.13
CA PRO A 159 3.25 -16.67 -6.31
C PRO A 159 3.00 -15.55 -5.29
N HIS A 160 3.71 -15.48 -4.15
CA HIS A 160 3.33 -14.67 -2.99
C HIS A 160 4.23 -13.47 -2.70
N PHE A 161 5.41 -13.39 -3.32
CA PHE A 161 6.33 -12.23 -3.21
C PHE A 161 6.66 -11.83 -1.76
N ILE A 162 6.95 -12.81 -0.91
CA ILE A 162 7.34 -12.58 0.47
C ILE A 162 8.70 -11.90 0.49
N GLU A 163 8.82 -10.79 1.22
CA GLU A 163 10.08 -10.07 1.37
C GLU A 163 11.12 -10.92 2.09
N THR A 164 12.32 -11.04 1.53
CA THR A 164 13.42 -11.86 2.06
C THR A 164 14.64 -11.03 2.45
N GLY A 165 14.71 -9.78 1.99
CA GLY A 165 15.84 -8.90 2.33
C GLY A 165 15.78 -7.55 1.62
N HIS A 166 16.63 -6.66 2.11
CA HIS A 166 16.80 -5.31 1.59
C HIS A 166 18.30 -5.01 1.45
N CYS A 167 18.65 -4.19 0.45
CA CYS A 167 20.02 -3.69 0.29
C CYS A 167 19.99 -2.17 0.11
N GLU A 168 20.68 -1.48 0.99
CA GLU A 168 20.85 -0.03 0.96
C GLU A 168 22.34 0.32 1.07
N PRO A 169 22.87 1.20 0.23
CA PRO A 169 22.19 1.81 -0.93
C PRO A 169 21.84 0.78 -2.00
N SER A 170 20.87 1.12 -2.87
CA SER A 170 20.52 0.29 -4.01
C SER A 170 21.64 0.23 -5.04
N ASP A 171 21.54 -0.72 -5.97
CA ASP A 171 22.47 -0.90 -7.10
C ASP A 171 22.12 -0.03 -8.33
N LEU A 172 21.19 0.93 -8.18
CA LEU A 172 20.81 1.84 -9.25
C LEU A 172 21.94 2.83 -9.56
N SER A 173 22.08 3.15 -10.86
CA SER A 173 23.03 4.17 -11.30
C SER A 173 22.58 5.57 -10.86
N LYS A 174 23.52 6.50 -10.75
CA LYS A 174 23.21 7.91 -10.45
C LYS A 174 22.30 8.57 -11.48
N GLU A 175 22.27 8.05 -12.71
CA GLU A 175 21.40 8.56 -13.78
C GLU A 175 19.96 8.07 -13.63
N THR A 176 19.74 6.98 -12.89
CA THR A 176 18.42 6.42 -12.60
C THR A 176 17.80 7.04 -11.33
N LEU A 177 18.64 7.52 -10.42
CA LEU A 177 18.26 8.18 -9.17
C LEU A 177 17.97 9.66 -9.37
#